data_c0f7a500ab92568d1ce1fa4dde5a7d03
#
_entry.id   c0f7a500ab92568d1ce1fa4dde5a7d03
#
_cell.length_a   1.000
_cell.length_b   1.000
_cell.length_c   1.000
_cell.angle_alpha   90.00
_cell.angle_beta   90.00
_cell.angle_gamma   90.00
#
_symmetry.space_group_name_H-M   'P 1'
#
loop_
_entity.id
_entity.type
_entity.pdbx_description
1 polymer ?
#
loop_
_entity_poly.entity_id
_entity_poly.type
_entity_poly.pdbx_seq_one_letter_code
_entity_poly.pdbx_strand_id
1 'polypeptide(L)'
;WVLKWAIPGSNKKICFVRCGVVCFSSNYELYADMSNRVMSTLEELSPRVEIYSIDEAFCDLTGVRNCRDLTDFGREIRATVLQRTHLTVGVGIAQTKTLAKLANHAAKKWQRQTGGVVDLSNLERQRKLMSALPVDDVWGIGRRISKKLDAMGIKTVLDLADTDIRFIRKHFNVVLERTVRELR
;
A
#
# COMPACT_ATOMS: atom_id res chain seq x y z
N TRP A 1 11.98 12.32 0.99
CA TRP A 1 11.75 12.52 2.43
C TRP A 1 10.23 12.66 2.61
N VAL A 2 9.58 11.60 3.08
CA VAL A 2 8.17 11.69 3.49
C VAL A 2 8.17 12.12 4.95
N LEU A 3 7.90 13.39 5.21
CA LEU A 3 7.58 13.88 6.55
C LEU A 3 6.20 13.33 6.92
N LYS A 4 6.16 12.29 7.75
CA LYS A 4 4.92 11.80 8.35
C LYS A 4 4.27 12.91 9.16
N TRP A 5 3.08 13.34 8.75
CA TRP A 5 2.25 14.29 9.46
C TRP A 5 1.82 13.75 10.82
N ALA A 6 2.45 14.16 11.85
CA ALA A 6 1.96 14.41 13.20
C ALA A 6 3.16 14.87 14.03
N ILE A 7 3.29 16.16 14.22
CA ILE A 7 4.24 16.72 15.18
C ILE A 7 3.45 17.11 16.42
N PRO A 8 3.37 16.30 17.47
CA PRO A 8 2.92 16.77 18.76
C PRO A 8 4.13 17.39 19.47
N GLY A 9 4.00 18.65 19.87
CA GLY A 9 4.86 19.29 20.85
C GLY A 9 5.79 20.38 20.33
N SER A 10 5.90 21.43 21.13
CA SER A 10 6.64 22.68 20.92
C SER A 10 8.15 22.51 20.63
N ASN A 11 8.78 21.43 21.10
CA ASN A 11 10.21 21.22 20.97
C ASN A 11 10.67 20.84 19.54
N LYS A 12 9.78 20.32 18.68
CA LYS A 12 10.12 19.99 17.30
C LYS A 12 10.15 21.20 16.38
N LYS A 13 9.34 22.24 16.64
CA LYS A 13 9.37 23.51 15.90
C LYS A 13 10.75 24.18 15.98
N ILE A 14 11.37 24.16 17.16
CA ILE A 14 12.69 24.76 17.39
C ILE A 14 13.78 24.01 16.60
N CYS A 15 13.70 22.69 16.50
CA CYS A 15 14.64 21.90 15.72
C CYS A 15 14.53 22.18 14.22
N PHE A 16 13.30 22.32 13.68
CA PHE A 16 13.09 22.64 12.27
C PHE A 16 13.64 23.99 11.86
N VAL A 17 13.42 25.02 12.67
CA VAL A 17 13.95 26.37 12.41
C VAL A 17 15.48 26.38 12.41
N ARG A 18 16.11 25.69 13.36
CA ARG A 18 17.59 25.58 13.43
C ARG A 18 18.20 24.82 12.25
N CYS A 19 17.44 23.87 11.63
CA CYS A 19 17.87 23.11 10.46
C CYS A 19 17.48 23.79 9.14
N GLY A 20 16.98 25.01 9.14
CA GLY A 20 16.56 25.73 7.93
C GLY A 20 15.34 25.11 7.22
N VAL A 21 14.53 24.33 7.92
CA VAL A 21 13.31 23.71 7.37
C VAL A 21 12.20 24.76 7.29
N VAL A 22 11.71 25.02 6.09
CA VAL A 22 10.57 25.90 5.85
C VAL A 22 9.29 25.08 5.79
N CYS A 23 8.29 25.50 6.56
CA CYS A 23 6.98 24.85 6.62
C CYS A 23 5.93 25.74 5.94
N PHE A 24 5.18 25.14 5.00
CA PHE A 24 4.05 25.78 4.33
C PHE A 24 2.75 25.08 4.72
N SER A 25 1.64 25.79 4.66
CA SER A 25 0.30 25.20 4.75
C SER A 25 0.06 24.32 3.53
N SER A 26 -0.63 23.19 3.73
CA SER A 26 -1.01 22.31 2.62
C SER A 26 -2.04 23.01 1.73
N ASN A 27 -1.81 22.99 0.42
CA ASN A 27 -2.78 23.45 -0.57
C ASN A 27 -3.72 22.30 -0.93
N TYR A 28 -4.80 22.14 -0.15
CA TYR A 28 -5.76 21.03 -0.34
C TYR A 28 -6.49 21.09 -1.69
N GLU A 29 -6.75 22.27 -2.22
CA GLU A 29 -7.40 22.42 -3.53
C GLU A 29 -6.51 21.88 -4.64
N LEU A 30 -5.22 22.21 -4.63
CA LEU A 30 -4.25 21.67 -5.57
C LEU A 30 -4.13 20.15 -5.44
N TYR A 31 -4.05 19.61 -4.23
CA TYR A 31 -3.99 18.16 -4.01
C TYR A 31 -5.24 17.46 -4.51
N ALA A 32 -6.42 18.05 -4.29
CA ALA A 32 -7.68 17.52 -4.79
C ALA A 32 -7.74 17.53 -6.33
N ASP A 33 -7.31 18.60 -6.99
CA ASP A 33 -7.23 18.68 -8.44
C ASP A 33 -6.29 17.61 -9.03
N MET A 34 -5.08 17.50 -8.46
CA MET A 34 -4.11 16.49 -8.91
C MET A 34 -4.61 15.06 -8.66
N SER A 35 -5.26 14.81 -7.53
CA SER A 35 -5.93 13.53 -7.25
C SER A 35 -7.00 13.23 -8.29
N ASN A 36 -7.89 14.15 -8.58
CA ASN A 36 -8.95 13.98 -9.58
C ASN A 36 -8.39 13.63 -10.96
N ARG A 37 -7.30 14.26 -11.38
CA ARG A 37 -6.61 13.95 -12.66
C ARG A 37 -6.08 12.51 -12.69
N VAL A 38 -5.49 12.05 -11.57
CA VAL A 38 -5.05 10.65 -11.45
C VAL A 38 -6.25 9.71 -11.48
N MET A 39 -7.31 9.98 -10.70
CA MET A 39 -8.49 9.11 -10.63
C MET A 39 -9.20 9.02 -11.98
N SER A 40 -9.40 10.14 -12.69
CA SER A 40 -9.98 10.13 -14.05
C SER A 40 -9.11 9.34 -15.04
N THR A 41 -7.77 9.44 -14.93
CA THR A 41 -6.89 8.62 -15.75
C THR A 41 -7.05 7.12 -15.47
N LEU A 42 -7.24 6.73 -14.20
CA LEU A 42 -7.47 5.33 -13.82
C LEU A 42 -8.84 4.83 -14.30
N GLU A 43 -9.88 5.67 -14.24
CA GLU A 43 -11.24 5.36 -14.73
C GLU A 43 -11.28 5.09 -16.23
N GLU A 44 -10.43 5.75 -17.01
CA GLU A 44 -10.29 5.47 -18.46
C GLU A 44 -9.57 4.14 -18.74
N LEU A 45 -8.67 3.73 -17.85
CA LEU A 45 -7.83 2.53 -18.04
C LEU A 45 -8.43 1.26 -17.44
N SER A 46 -9.27 1.38 -16.42
CA SER A 46 -9.81 0.26 -15.67
C SER A 46 -11.34 0.20 -15.73
N PRO A 47 -11.94 -1.00 -15.87
CA PRO A 47 -13.39 -1.15 -15.92
C PRO A 47 -14.13 -0.59 -14.70
N ARG A 48 -13.49 -0.64 -13.53
CA ARG A 48 -14.03 -0.10 -12.26
C ARG A 48 -12.90 0.41 -11.38
N VAL A 49 -13.12 1.58 -10.80
CA VAL A 49 -12.19 2.22 -9.86
C VAL A 49 -12.93 2.52 -8.56
N GLU A 50 -12.37 2.11 -7.45
CA GLU A 50 -12.81 2.48 -6.10
C GLU A 50 -11.79 3.46 -5.52
N ILE A 51 -12.17 4.72 -5.39
CA ILE A 51 -11.34 5.75 -4.75
C ILE A 51 -11.34 5.49 -3.25
N TYR A 52 -10.18 5.17 -2.69
CA TYR A 52 -10.01 4.88 -1.27
C TYR A 52 -9.59 6.13 -0.47
N SER A 53 -8.69 6.93 -1.02
CA SER A 53 -8.24 8.19 -0.44
C SER A 53 -7.78 9.17 -1.53
N ILE A 54 -7.30 10.34 -1.12
CA ILE A 54 -6.77 11.36 -2.06
C ILE A 54 -5.57 10.86 -2.88
N ASP A 55 -4.87 9.84 -2.41
CA ASP A 55 -3.63 9.32 -3.00
C ASP A 55 -3.65 7.81 -3.27
N GLU A 56 -4.79 7.15 -3.07
CA GLU A 56 -4.94 5.70 -3.26
C GLU A 56 -6.29 5.34 -3.89
N ALA A 57 -6.26 4.44 -4.86
CA ALA A 57 -7.46 3.83 -5.45
C ALA A 57 -7.23 2.33 -5.70
N PHE A 58 -8.33 1.57 -5.72
CA PHE A 58 -8.35 0.18 -6.16
C PHE A 58 -8.98 0.09 -7.54
N CYS A 59 -8.30 -0.57 -8.47
CA CYS A 59 -8.81 -0.88 -9.80
C CYS A 59 -9.24 -2.34 -9.85
N ASP A 60 -10.48 -2.62 -10.25
CA ASP A 60 -10.95 -3.98 -10.48
C ASP A 60 -10.47 -4.46 -11.85
N LEU A 61 -9.55 -5.43 -11.85
CA LEU A 61 -8.97 -6.01 -13.05
C LEU A 61 -9.62 -7.35 -13.43
N THR A 62 -10.83 -7.63 -12.93
CA THR A 62 -11.57 -8.84 -13.30
C THR A 62 -11.79 -8.88 -14.81
N GLY A 63 -11.34 -9.96 -15.44
CA GLY A 63 -11.39 -10.13 -16.89
C GLY A 63 -10.19 -9.58 -17.67
N VAL A 64 -9.48 -8.58 -17.16
CA VAL A 64 -8.29 -8.02 -17.83
C VAL A 64 -7.19 -9.07 -18.02
N ARG A 65 -6.98 -9.94 -17.03
CA ARG A 65 -6.01 -11.05 -17.09
C ARG A 65 -6.19 -11.98 -18.28
N ASN A 66 -7.42 -12.12 -18.79
CA ASN A 66 -7.71 -12.99 -19.92
C ASN A 66 -7.26 -12.37 -21.25
N CYS A 67 -7.02 -11.06 -21.29
CA CYS A 67 -6.70 -10.31 -22.50
C CYS A 67 -5.24 -9.86 -22.55
N ARG A 68 -4.58 -9.75 -21.40
CA ARG A 68 -3.23 -9.18 -21.32
C ARG A 68 -2.50 -9.52 -20.04
N ASP A 69 -1.17 -9.42 -20.06
CA ASP A 69 -0.33 -9.54 -18.85
C ASP A 69 -0.59 -8.40 -17.88
N LEU A 70 -0.81 -8.73 -16.59
CA LEU A 70 -1.15 -7.75 -15.57
C LEU A 70 0.04 -6.89 -15.15
N THR A 71 1.26 -7.43 -15.22
CA THR A 71 2.47 -6.64 -14.91
C THR A 71 2.70 -5.57 -15.98
N ASP A 72 2.52 -5.91 -17.26
CA ASP A 72 2.62 -4.96 -18.37
C ASP A 72 1.50 -3.92 -18.29
N PHE A 73 0.30 -4.32 -17.92
CA PHE A 73 -0.79 -3.39 -17.69
C PHE A 73 -0.49 -2.44 -16.51
N GLY A 74 0.10 -2.94 -15.44
CA GLY A 74 0.56 -2.09 -14.33
C GLY A 74 1.63 -1.06 -14.75
N ARG A 75 2.53 -1.45 -15.65
CA ARG A 75 3.53 -0.53 -16.25
C ARG A 75 2.87 0.55 -17.11
N GLU A 76 1.87 0.16 -17.90
CA GLU A 76 1.09 1.10 -18.70
C GLU A 76 0.34 2.12 -17.83
N ILE A 77 -0.34 1.67 -16.76
CA ILE A 77 -0.98 2.56 -15.77
C ILE A 77 0.04 3.60 -15.27
N ARG A 78 1.22 3.13 -14.83
CA ARG A 78 2.27 4.04 -14.33
C ARG A 78 2.72 5.05 -15.37
N ALA A 79 2.97 4.60 -16.61
CA ALA A 79 3.42 5.46 -17.71
C ALA A 79 2.35 6.50 -18.07
N THR A 80 1.09 6.09 -18.17
CA THR A 80 -0.03 6.97 -18.51
C THR A 80 -0.28 8.01 -17.43
N VAL A 81 -0.29 7.60 -16.15
CA VAL A 81 -0.42 8.55 -15.03
C VAL A 81 0.73 9.55 -15.04
N LEU A 82 1.97 9.09 -15.19
CA LEU A 82 3.13 9.98 -15.26
C LEU A 82 3.04 10.96 -16.44
N GLN A 83 2.66 10.48 -17.60
CA GLN A 83 2.52 11.31 -18.82
C GLN A 83 1.45 12.40 -18.63
N ARG A 84 0.32 12.08 -18.02
CA ARG A 84 -0.82 13.01 -17.90
C ARG A 84 -0.74 13.94 -16.70
N THR A 85 -0.09 13.50 -15.61
CA THR A 85 -0.11 14.23 -14.34
C THR A 85 1.27 14.63 -13.83
N HIS A 86 2.34 14.11 -14.42
CA HIS A 86 3.72 14.20 -13.94
C HIS A 86 3.93 13.59 -12.52
N LEU A 87 2.98 12.80 -12.03
CA LEU A 87 3.08 12.08 -10.76
C LEU A 87 3.52 10.64 -10.99
N THR A 88 4.42 10.16 -10.12
CA THR A 88 4.82 8.75 -10.09
C THR A 88 3.96 7.99 -9.10
N VAL A 89 3.38 6.87 -9.53
CA VAL A 89 2.59 5.97 -8.68
C VAL A 89 3.24 4.60 -8.54
N GLY A 90 2.99 3.91 -7.45
CA GLY A 90 3.28 2.47 -7.31
C GLY A 90 2.05 1.67 -7.71
N VAL A 91 2.23 0.49 -8.30
CA VAL A 91 1.13 -0.43 -8.64
C VAL A 91 1.36 -1.78 -7.98
N GLY A 92 0.41 -2.20 -7.16
CA GLY A 92 0.36 -3.52 -6.56
C GLY A 92 -0.83 -4.31 -7.10
N ILE A 93 -0.60 -5.52 -7.58
CA ILE A 93 -1.60 -6.39 -8.18
C ILE A 93 -1.72 -7.66 -7.34
N ALA A 94 -2.94 -7.99 -6.92
CA ALA A 94 -3.21 -9.20 -6.14
C ALA A 94 -4.71 -9.54 -6.14
N GLN A 95 -5.07 -10.69 -5.56
CA GLN A 95 -6.45 -11.17 -5.49
C GLN A 95 -7.32 -10.46 -4.44
N THR A 96 -6.70 -9.86 -3.42
CA THR A 96 -7.40 -9.14 -2.35
C THR A 96 -6.85 -7.74 -2.17
N LYS A 97 -7.63 -6.83 -1.59
CA LYS A 97 -7.20 -5.45 -1.30
C LYS A 97 -6.00 -5.41 -0.35
N THR A 98 -5.98 -6.25 0.68
CA THR A 98 -4.85 -6.34 1.62
C THR A 98 -3.57 -6.77 0.93
N LEU A 99 -3.61 -7.79 0.07
CA LEU A 99 -2.46 -8.21 -0.72
C LEU A 99 -2.06 -7.18 -1.77
N ALA A 100 -3.01 -6.48 -2.41
CA ALA A 100 -2.71 -5.42 -3.37
C ALA A 100 -1.99 -4.24 -2.70
N LYS A 101 -2.40 -3.85 -1.48
CA LYS A 101 -1.69 -2.82 -0.70
C LYS A 101 -0.29 -3.29 -0.29
N LEU A 102 -0.12 -4.57 0.09
CA LEU A 102 1.18 -5.14 0.40
C LEU A 102 2.10 -5.15 -0.84
N ALA A 103 1.56 -5.53 -2.00
CA ALA A 103 2.26 -5.47 -3.29
C ALA A 103 2.68 -4.04 -3.65
N ASN A 104 1.79 -3.06 -3.46
CA ASN A 104 2.09 -1.65 -3.70
C ASN A 104 3.16 -1.12 -2.73
N HIS A 105 3.11 -1.52 -1.44
CA HIS A 105 4.18 -1.21 -0.49
C HIS A 105 5.52 -1.74 -0.97
N ALA A 106 5.58 -2.99 -1.41
CA ALA A 106 6.78 -3.61 -1.97
C ALA A 106 7.26 -2.92 -3.26
N ALA A 107 6.33 -2.53 -4.15
CA ALA A 107 6.64 -1.80 -5.37
C ALA A 107 7.33 -0.46 -5.10
N LYS A 108 6.90 0.25 -4.05
CA LYS A 108 7.51 1.51 -3.61
C LYS A 108 8.85 1.27 -2.88
N LYS A 109 8.92 0.27 -1.99
CA LYS A 109 10.10 -0.06 -1.18
C LYS A 109 11.28 -0.51 -2.03
N TRP A 110 11.03 -1.31 -3.06
CA TRP A 110 12.02 -1.86 -3.98
C TRP A 110 11.83 -1.36 -5.42
N GLN A 111 11.59 -0.06 -5.56
CA GLN A 111 11.25 0.55 -6.86
C GLN A 111 12.29 0.29 -7.95
N ARG A 112 13.59 0.28 -7.59
CA ARG A 112 14.66 0.01 -8.57
C ARG A 112 14.60 -1.40 -9.15
N GLN A 113 14.23 -2.39 -8.33
CA GLN A 113 14.16 -3.80 -8.73
C GLN A 113 12.84 -4.13 -9.42
N THR A 114 11.74 -3.50 -9.00
CA THR A 114 10.37 -3.83 -9.45
C THR A 114 9.90 -2.95 -10.59
N GLY A 115 10.60 -1.85 -10.89
CA GLY A 115 10.09 -0.82 -11.78
C GLY A 115 8.84 -0.13 -11.23
N GLY A 116 8.54 -0.31 -9.92
CA GLY A 116 7.36 0.25 -9.25
C GLY A 116 6.07 -0.52 -9.52
N VAL A 117 6.15 -1.77 -10.02
CA VAL A 117 5.01 -2.68 -10.22
C VAL A 117 5.33 -4.03 -9.57
N VAL A 118 4.42 -4.53 -8.74
CA VAL A 118 4.52 -5.87 -8.14
C VAL A 118 3.21 -6.61 -8.34
N ASP A 119 3.29 -7.77 -8.98
CA ASP A 119 2.19 -8.70 -9.18
C ASP A 119 2.36 -9.92 -8.27
N LEU A 120 1.38 -10.17 -7.42
CA LEU A 120 1.29 -11.29 -6.49
C LEU A 120 0.24 -12.33 -6.92
N SER A 121 -0.11 -12.40 -8.18
CA SER A 121 -1.02 -13.44 -8.70
C SER A 121 -0.44 -14.85 -8.57
N ASN A 122 0.89 -15.00 -8.51
CA ASN A 122 1.58 -16.25 -8.26
C ASN A 122 1.76 -16.47 -6.76
N LEU A 123 1.27 -17.60 -6.23
CA LEU A 123 1.28 -17.93 -4.80
C LEU A 123 2.71 -18.05 -4.22
N GLU A 124 3.64 -18.63 -4.97
CA GLU A 124 5.02 -18.77 -4.51
C GLU A 124 5.69 -17.41 -4.35
N ARG A 125 5.49 -16.52 -5.32
CA ARG A 125 5.96 -15.13 -5.28
C ARG A 125 5.32 -14.36 -4.13
N GLN A 126 4.00 -14.56 -3.91
CA GLN A 126 3.28 -13.98 -2.78
C GLN A 126 3.89 -14.42 -1.44
N ARG A 127 4.09 -15.72 -1.21
CA ARG A 127 4.67 -16.25 0.01
C ARG A 127 6.11 -15.79 0.23
N LYS A 128 6.91 -15.74 -0.84
CA LYS A 128 8.28 -15.20 -0.80
C LYS A 128 8.30 -13.72 -0.38
N LEU A 129 7.40 -12.90 -0.92
CA LEU A 129 7.28 -11.51 -0.50
C LEU A 129 6.86 -11.40 0.97
N MET A 130 5.85 -12.17 1.39
CA MET A 130 5.36 -12.15 2.76
C MET A 130 6.42 -12.56 3.79
N SER A 131 7.33 -13.47 3.44
CA SER A 131 8.45 -13.84 4.32
C SER A 131 9.52 -12.76 4.46
N ALA A 132 9.63 -11.85 3.48
CA ALA A 132 10.61 -10.76 3.47
C ALA A 132 10.10 -9.47 4.12
N LEU A 133 8.81 -9.38 4.42
CA LEU A 133 8.19 -8.18 4.97
C LEU A 133 7.82 -8.37 6.45
N PRO A 134 8.13 -7.39 7.32
CA PRO A 134 7.70 -7.42 8.71
C PRO A 134 6.19 -7.25 8.84
N VAL A 135 5.62 -7.78 9.90
CA VAL A 135 4.16 -7.83 10.11
C VAL A 135 3.51 -6.45 10.22
N ASP A 136 4.25 -5.43 10.62
CA ASP A 136 3.76 -4.04 10.71
C ASP A 136 3.63 -3.33 9.34
N ASP A 137 4.13 -3.93 8.27
CA ASP A 137 3.88 -3.46 6.89
C ASP A 137 2.46 -3.85 6.40
N VAL A 138 1.71 -4.69 7.14
CA VAL A 138 0.35 -5.10 6.77
C VAL A 138 -0.65 -3.99 7.08
N TRP A 139 -1.52 -3.72 6.10
CA TRP A 139 -2.60 -2.75 6.23
C TRP A 139 -3.49 -3.04 7.46
N GLY A 140 -3.66 -2.03 8.33
CA GLY A 140 -4.43 -2.13 9.57
C GLY A 140 -3.65 -2.63 10.78
N ILE A 141 -2.38 -3.00 10.65
CA ILE A 141 -1.52 -3.36 11.78
C ILE A 141 -0.75 -2.15 12.27
N GLY A 142 -1.24 -1.52 13.32
CA GLY A 142 -0.55 -0.43 14.01
C GLY A 142 0.41 -0.94 15.09
N ARG A 143 1.21 -0.02 15.66
CA ARG A 143 2.27 -0.32 16.65
C ARG A 143 1.83 -1.21 17.81
N ARG A 144 0.58 -1.06 18.31
CA ARG A 144 0.07 -1.85 19.45
C ARG A 144 -0.15 -3.32 19.05
N ILE A 145 -0.73 -3.55 17.87
CA ILE A 145 -0.97 -4.89 17.34
C ILE A 145 0.36 -5.54 16.99
N SER A 146 1.25 -4.84 16.30
CA SER A 146 2.59 -5.32 15.91
C SER A 146 3.39 -5.79 17.13
N LYS A 147 3.49 -4.98 18.19
CA LYS A 147 4.17 -5.39 19.44
C LYS A 147 3.58 -6.64 20.09
N LYS A 148 2.25 -6.79 20.05
CA LYS A 148 1.57 -7.96 20.61
C LYS A 148 1.82 -9.21 19.76
N LEU A 149 1.84 -9.07 18.42
CA LEU A 149 2.20 -10.15 17.50
C LEU A 149 3.66 -10.58 17.68
N ASP A 150 4.58 -9.62 17.77
CA ASP A 150 6.02 -9.89 17.99
C ASP A 150 6.27 -10.65 19.31
N ALA A 151 5.58 -10.28 20.40
CA ALA A 151 5.63 -11.01 21.68
C ALA A 151 5.12 -12.45 21.58
N MET A 152 4.32 -12.76 20.55
CA MET A 152 3.81 -14.12 20.26
C MET A 152 4.67 -14.86 19.22
N GLY A 153 5.79 -14.28 18.79
CA GLY A 153 6.70 -14.86 17.78
C GLY A 153 6.26 -14.64 16.34
N ILE A 154 5.19 -13.87 16.08
CA ILE A 154 4.67 -13.55 14.75
C ILE A 154 5.37 -12.27 14.26
N LYS A 155 6.42 -12.40 13.46
CA LYS A 155 7.31 -11.30 13.06
C LYS A 155 7.12 -10.87 11.62
N THR A 156 6.84 -11.82 10.73
CA THR A 156 6.68 -11.58 9.31
C THR A 156 5.21 -11.62 8.90
N VAL A 157 4.91 -11.05 7.72
CA VAL A 157 3.58 -11.19 7.11
C VAL A 157 3.23 -12.65 6.88
N LEU A 158 4.22 -13.49 6.53
CA LEU A 158 4.02 -14.92 6.32
C LEU A 158 3.65 -15.63 7.61
N ASP A 159 4.35 -15.34 8.74
CA ASP A 159 4.00 -15.90 10.05
C ASP A 159 2.55 -15.58 10.40
N LEU A 160 2.12 -14.35 10.14
CA LEU A 160 0.74 -13.95 10.39
C LEU A 160 -0.26 -14.70 9.50
N ALA A 161 0.04 -14.84 8.20
CA ALA A 161 -0.82 -15.55 7.25
C ALA A 161 -0.96 -17.03 7.60
N ASP A 162 0.11 -17.66 8.10
CA ASP A 162 0.13 -19.08 8.48
C ASP A 162 -0.42 -19.33 9.90
N THR A 163 -0.64 -18.29 10.71
CA THR A 163 -1.18 -18.41 12.07
C THR A 163 -2.64 -18.88 12.06
N ASP A 164 -3.01 -19.78 12.96
CA ASP A 164 -4.39 -20.26 13.10
C ASP A 164 -5.38 -19.09 13.28
N ILE A 165 -6.43 -19.10 12.47
CA ILE A 165 -7.45 -18.02 12.45
C ILE A 165 -8.20 -17.92 13.77
N ARG A 166 -8.48 -19.07 14.45
CA ARG A 166 -9.17 -19.10 15.75
C ARG A 166 -8.29 -18.47 16.81
N PHE A 167 -6.96 -18.71 16.74
CA PHE A 167 -5.99 -18.07 17.62
C PHE A 167 -6.02 -16.54 17.45
N ILE A 168 -5.98 -16.04 16.20
CA ILE A 168 -6.08 -14.61 15.90
C ILE A 168 -7.38 -14.03 16.45
N ARG A 169 -8.52 -14.68 16.21
CA ARG A 169 -9.82 -14.23 16.70
C ARG A 169 -9.89 -14.14 18.21
N LYS A 170 -9.33 -15.13 18.90
CA LYS A 170 -9.32 -15.21 20.38
C LYS A 170 -8.45 -14.13 21.01
N HIS A 171 -7.29 -13.86 20.44
CA HIS A 171 -6.28 -12.96 21.05
C HIS A 171 -6.35 -11.51 20.55
N PHE A 172 -7.03 -11.27 19.43
CA PHE A 172 -7.17 -9.93 18.84
C PHE A 172 -8.64 -9.58 18.62
N ASN A 173 -9.08 -9.54 17.36
CA ASN A 173 -10.45 -9.19 17.00
C ASN A 173 -10.81 -9.71 15.58
N VAL A 174 -12.08 -9.49 15.21
CA VAL A 174 -12.61 -9.88 13.88
C VAL A 174 -11.95 -9.13 12.73
N VAL A 175 -11.49 -7.91 12.95
CA VAL A 175 -10.86 -7.11 11.89
C VAL A 175 -9.53 -7.73 11.49
N LEU A 176 -8.67 -8.06 12.47
CA LEU A 176 -7.40 -8.75 12.18
C LEU A 176 -7.63 -10.16 11.60
N GLU A 177 -8.66 -10.88 12.08
CA GLU A 177 -9.05 -12.15 11.47
C GLU A 177 -9.37 -12.01 9.98
N ARG A 178 -10.16 -11.00 9.59
CA ARG A 178 -10.47 -10.71 8.16
C ARG A 178 -9.20 -10.38 7.38
N THR A 179 -8.32 -9.55 7.93
CA THR A 179 -7.02 -9.25 7.32
C THR A 179 -6.20 -10.52 7.06
N VAL A 180 -6.13 -11.45 8.03
CA VAL A 180 -5.42 -12.73 7.85
C VAL A 180 -6.07 -13.59 6.77
N ARG A 181 -7.40 -13.59 6.65
CA ARG A 181 -8.10 -14.31 5.57
C ARG A 181 -7.76 -13.73 4.20
N GLU A 182 -7.60 -12.42 4.07
CA GLU A 182 -7.21 -11.76 2.82
C GLU A 182 -5.73 -11.97 2.45
N LEU A 183 -4.87 -12.36 3.38
CA LEU A 183 -3.47 -12.69 3.11
C LEU A 183 -3.27 -14.11 2.57
N ARG A 184 -4.29 -14.97 2.61
CA ARG A 184 -4.27 -16.38 2.17
C ARG A 184 -4.83 -16.52 0.77
#